data_97334b564e95ca7942c8fb166f3a93ea
#
_entry.id   97334b564e95ca7942c8fb166f3a93ea
#
_cell.length_a   1.000
_cell.length_b   1.000
_cell.length_c   1.000
_cell.angle_alpha   90.00
_cell.angle_beta   90.00
_cell.angle_gamma   90.00
#
_symmetry.space_group_name_H-M   'P 1'
#
loop_
_entity.id
_entity.type
_entity.pdbx_description
1 polymer ?
#
loop_
_entity_poly.entity_id
_entity_poly.type
_entity_poly.pdbx_seq_one_letter_code
_entity_poly.pdbx_strand_id
1 'polypeptide(L)'
;LGVFGVWGSWSVTLGLVMTQHNMSLLIGDAFSAGPIASILSPFVLGMLVDRFFASQKVMAVMHLAGAAILMFVPQALVAENGSLLIALLFGYTLCYMPTLALTNNIAFHSLANIDKTFPVVRVFGTIGWIVAGIFIGVTGISSSVTIFQVAAACSVLLALYSLTLPHTPAPAKGQPVALRDLFCADAFALLKTRNFFVFSLCAMLISVPLVTKHTQH
;
A
#
# COMPACT_ATOMS: atom_id res chain seq x y z
N LEU A 1 -10.20 -6.44 -2.87
CA LEU A 1 -9.69 -7.74 -2.45
C LEU A 1 -8.20 -7.87 -2.74
N GLY A 2 -7.77 -7.79 -4.00
CA GLY A 2 -6.39 -8.07 -4.42
C GLY A 2 -5.33 -7.19 -3.75
N VAL A 3 -5.50 -5.87 -3.70
CA VAL A 3 -4.52 -4.94 -3.12
C VAL A 3 -4.21 -5.30 -1.66
N PHE A 4 -5.24 -5.52 -0.85
CA PHE A 4 -5.06 -5.91 0.56
C PHE A 4 -4.51 -7.34 0.70
N GLY A 5 -4.81 -8.23 -0.24
CA GLY A 5 -4.23 -9.58 -0.28
C GLY A 5 -2.72 -9.56 -0.51
N VAL A 6 -2.22 -8.71 -1.42
CA VAL A 6 -0.78 -8.51 -1.64
C VAL A 6 -0.09 -8.04 -0.36
N TRP A 7 -0.67 -7.05 0.33
CA TRP A 7 -0.12 -6.56 1.60
C TRP A 7 -0.14 -7.65 2.68
N GLY A 8 -1.27 -8.35 2.85
CA GLY A 8 -1.43 -9.42 3.83
C GLY A 8 -0.53 -10.63 3.63
N SER A 9 -0.03 -10.85 2.41
CA SER A 9 0.82 -12.00 2.09
C SER A 9 2.21 -11.94 2.73
N TRP A 10 2.72 -10.78 3.12
CA TRP A 10 4.07 -10.66 3.65
C TRP A 10 4.17 -9.78 4.91
N SER A 11 3.36 -8.73 5.05
CA SER A 11 3.52 -7.73 6.10
C SER A 11 3.31 -8.28 7.50
N VAL A 12 2.39 -9.24 7.67
CA VAL A 12 2.07 -9.83 8.98
C VAL A 12 3.22 -10.68 9.50
N THR A 13 3.93 -11.37 8.61
CA THR A 13 5.01 -12.31 8.97
C THR A 13 6.40 -11.76 8.72
N LEU A 14 6.53 -10.49 8.26
CA LEU A 14 7.80 -9.84 8.01
C LEU A 14 8.74 -9.91 9.21
N GLY A 15 8.26 -9.56 10.41
CA GLY A 15 9.05 -9.59 11.63
C GLY A 15 9.59 -10.98 11.97
N LEU A 16 8.79 -12.03 11.75
CA LEU A 16 9.19 -13.41 11.94
C LEU A 16 10.34 -13.80 10.99
N VAL A 17 10.20 -13.48 9.70
CA VAL A 17 11.23 -13.77 8.70
C VAL A 17 12.51 -13.00 8.99
N MET A 18 12.42 -11.71 9.35
CA MET A 18 13.59 -10.91 9.72
C MET A 18 14.31 -11.45 10.96
N THR A 19 13.57 -11.93 11.95
CA THR A 19 14.15 -12.53 13.14
C THR A 19 14.94 -13.80 12.81
N GLN A 20 14.45 -14.63 11.90
CA GLN A 20 15.16 -15.84 11.45
C GLN A 20 16.44 -15.55 10.66
N HIS A 21 16.53 -14.36 10.06
CA HIS A 21 17.72 -13.91 9.34
C HIS A 21 18.59 -12.93 10.16
N ASN A 22 18.54 -13.00 11.48
CA ASN A 22 19.35 -12.18 12.41
C ASN A 22 19.16 -10.66 12.27
N MET A 23 18.02 -10.22 11.72
CA MET A 23 17.72 -8.81 11.46
C MET A 23 16.65 -8.22 12.39
N SER A 24 16.47 -8.79 13.58
CA SER A 24 15.43 -8.37 14.54
C SER A 24 15.52 -6.89 14.93
N LEU A 25 16.75 -6.34 15.01
CA LEU A 25 16.97 -4.93 15.36
C LEU A 25 16.44 -3.94 14.29
N LEU A 26 16.28 -4.40 13.04
CA LEU A 26 15.83 -3.58 11.92
C LEU A 26 14.32 -3.67 11.67
N ILE A 27 13.58 -4.43 12.48
CA ILE A 27 12.12 -4.61 12.30
C ILE A 27 11.39 -3.26 12.37
N GLY A 28 11.76 -2.40 13.32
CA GLY A 28 11.17 -1.06 13.45
C GLY A 28 11.40 -0.20 12.20
N ASP A 29 12.60 -0.22 11.66
CA ASP A 29 12.95 0.52 10.43
C ASP A 29 12.17 -0.01 9.22
N ALA A 30 12.06 -1.35 9.10
CA ALA A 30 11.30 -1.99 8.03
C ALA A 30 9.82 -1.59 8.05
N PHE A 31 9.19 -1.57 9.23
CA PHE A 31 7.79 -1.15 9.37
C PHE A 31 7.61 0.37 9.22
N SER A 32 8.63 1.18 9.46
CA SER A 32 8.57 2.64 9.26
C SER A 32 8.49 3.04 7.78
N ALA A 33 8.95 2.17 6.88
CA ALA A 33 8.90 2.41 5.44
C ALA A 33 7.47 2.71 4.92
N GLY A 34 6.46 1.99 5.42
CA GLY A 34 5.06 2.16 5.04
C GLY A 34 4.50 3.56 5.37
N PRO A 35 4.52 4.01 6.63
CA PRO A 35 4.10 5.35 7.01
C PRO A 35 4.82 6.46 6.26
N ILE A 36 6.14 6.37 6.08
CA ILE A 36 6.92 7.37 5.34
C ILE A 36 6.47 7.41 3.87
N ALA A 37 6.35 6.25 3.22
CA ALA A 37 5.85 6.15 1.85
C ALA A 37 4.42 6.69 1.71
N SER A 38 3.57 6.50 2.72
CA SER A 38 2.20 7.05 2.73
C SER A 38 2.18 8.57 2.73
N ILE A 39 3.12 9.21 3.44
CA ILE A 39 3.26 10.68 3.45
C ILE A 39 3.74 11.18 2.08
N LEU A 40 4.64 10.44 1.43
CA LEU A 40 5.17 10.80 0.12
C LEU A 40 4.22 10.47 -1.05
N SER A 41 3.34 9.50 -0.86
CA SER A 41 2.41 9.00 -1.89
C SER A 41 1.57 10.09 -2.56
N PRO A 42 0.96 11.06 -1.86
CA PRO A 42 0.17 12.12 -2.49
C PRO A 42 0.99 12.99 -3.46
N PHE A 43 2.27 13.20 -3.16
CA PHE A 43 3.16 13.98 -4.06
C PHE A 43 3.39 13.24 -5.38
N VAL A 44 3.63 11.92 -5.31
CA VAL A 44 3.81 11.08 -6.51
C VAL A 44 2.51 11.03 -7.32
N LEU A 45 1.36 10.80 -6.66
CA LEU A 45 0.06 10.76 -7.32
C LEU A 45 -0.33 12.12 -7.92
N GLY A 46 -0.25 13.19 -7.12
CA GLY A 46 -0.71 14.51 -7.55
C GLY A 46 0.09 15.09 -8.71
N MET A 47 1.40 14.84 -8.78
CA MET A 47 2.26 15.41 -9.82
C MET A 47 2.12 14.73 -11.17
N LEU A 48 2.06 13.40 -11.21
CA LEU A 48 2.19 12.64 -12.45
C LEU A 48 0.92 11.88 -12.82
N VAL A 49 0.25 11.29 -11.83
CA VAL A 49 -0.80 10.31 -12.08
C VAL A 49 -2.15 10.98 -12.32
N ASP A 50 -2.54 11.87 -11.43
CA ASP A 50 -3.89 12.46 -11.45
C ASP A 50 -4.14 13.36 -12.67
N ARG A 51 -3.11 13.68 -13.44
CA ARG A 51 -3.19 14.58 -14.58
C ARG A 51 -3.01 13.91 -15.92
N PHE A 52 -2.15 12.91 -16.01
CA PHE A 52 -1.69 12.38 -17.30
C PHE A 52 -2.15 10.96 -17.59
N PHE A 53 -2.39 10.17 -16.56
CA PHE A 53 -2.60 8.74 -16.74
C PHE A 53 -3.92 8.25 -16.15
N ALA A 54 -4.53 7.30 -16.82
CA ALA A 54 -5.71 6.60 -16.32
C ALA A 54 -5.34 5.74 -15.09
N SER A 55 -6.15 5.83 -14.02
CA SER A 55 -5.87 5.22 -12.70
C SER A 55 -5.58 3.72 -12.78
N GLN A 56 -6.31 2.98 -13.62
CA GLN A 56 -6.10 1.53 -13.79
C GLN A 56 -4.74 1.20 -14.41
N LYS A 57 -4.23 2.04 -15.35
CA LYS A 57 -2.92 1.82 -15.98
C LYS A 57 -1.79 2.08 -14.99
N VAL A 58 -1.92 3.14 -14.20
CA VAL A 58 -0.92 3.45 -13.16
C VAL A 58 -0.89 2.37 -12.10
N MET A 59 -2.06 1.90 -11.67
CA MET A 59 -2.15 0.79 -10.73
C MET A 59 -1.43 -0.45 -11.24
N ALA A 60 -1.58 -0.79 -12.55
CA ALA A 60 -0.86 -1.89 -13.16
C ALA A 60 0.66 -1.70 -13.13
N VAL A 61 1.15 -0.52 -13.53
CA VAL A 61 2.58 -0.21 -13.54
C VAL A 61 3.17 -0.25 -12.13
N MET A 62 2.49 0.35 -11.16
CA MET A 62 2.94 0.36 -9.76
C MET A 62 3.01 -1.05 -9.17
N HIS A 63 2.04 -1.91 -9.44
CA HIS A 63 2.07 -3.31 -8.98
C HIS A 63 3.14 -4.13 -9.68
N LEU A 64 3.41 -3.91 -10.97
CA LEU A 64 4.52 -4.58 -11.67
C LEU A 64 5.88 -4.13 -11.12
N ALA A 65 6.08 -2.83 -10.93
CA ALA A 65 7.31 -2.31 -10.31
C ALA A 65 7.50 -2.86 -8.89
N GLY A 66 6.44 -2.85 -8.08
CA GLY A 66 6.45 -3.44 -6.74
C GLY A 66 6.76 -4.93 -6.74
N ALA A 67 6.17 -5.70 -7.68
CA ALA A 67 6.47 -7.13 -7.84
C ALA A 67 7.95 -7.36 -8.16
N ALA A 68 8.51 -6.58 -9.08
CA ALA A 68 9.93 -6.66 -9.42
C ALA A 68 10.83 -6.40 -8.20
N ILE A 69 10.51 -5.37 -7.39
CA ILE A 69 11.26 -5.07 -6.17
C ILE A 69 11.15 -6.22 -5.15
N LEU A 70 9.93 -6.77 -4.93
CA LEU A 70 9.72 -7.89 -4.00
C LEU A 70 10.53 -9.13 -4.35
N MET A 71 10.84 -9.38 -5.63
CA MET A 71 11.68 -10.50 -6.04
C MET A 71 13.13 -10.39 -5.58
N PHE A 72 13.60 -9.18 -5.24
CA PHE A 72 14.96 -8.96 -4.72
C PHE A 72 15.04 -8.99 -3.18
N VAL A 73 13.90 -8.89 -2.48
CA VAL A 73 13.86 -8.91 -1.00
C VAL A 73 14.44 -10.21 -0.42
N PRO A 74 14.13 -11.41 -0.96
CA PRO A 74 14.75 -12.65 -0.48
C PRO A 74 16.28 -12.66 -0.50
N GLN A 75 16.89 -12.09 -1.56
CA GLN A 75 18.36 -12.03 -1.64
C GLN A 75 18.96 -11.12 -0.57
N ALA A 76 18.30 -9.98 -0.28
CA ALA A 76 18.75 -9.06 0.78
C ALA A 76 18.67 -9.71 2.17
N LEU A 77 17.62 -10.51 2.42
CA LEU A 77 17.44 -11.28 3.67
C LEU A 77 18.50 -12.37 3.83
N VAL A 78 18.71 -13.20 2.79
CA VAL A 78 19.70 -14.28 2.82
C VAL A 78 21.13 -13.75 2.93
N ALA A 79 21.42 -12.60 2.32
CA ALA A 79 22.71 -11.93 2.42
C ALA A 79 22.90 -11.13 3.73
N GLU A 80 21.89 -11.13 4.61
CA GLU A 80 21.86 -10.35 5.87
C GLU A 80 22.19 -8.85 5.63
N ASN A 81 21.83 -8.32 4.45
CA ASN A 81 22.09 -6.93 4.08
C ASN A 81 20.91 -6.03 4.49
N GLY A 82 20.95 -5.52 5.72
CA GLY A 82 19.88 -4.71 6.29
C GLY A 82 19.63 -3.42 5.52
N SER A 83 20.66 -2.73 5.07
CA SER A 83 20.51 -1.47 4.30
C SER A 83 19.80 -1.72 2.97
N LEU A 84 20.15 -2.79 2.27
CA LEU A 84 19.49 -3.16 1.02
C LEU A 84 18.04 -3.58 1.27
N LEU A 85 17.80 -4.36 2.35
CA LEU A 85 16.45 -4.77 2.73
C LEU A 85 15.53 -3.55 2.96
N ILE A 86 15.96 -2.60 3.79
CA ILE A 86 15.18 -1.39 4.08
C ILE A 86 14.95 -0.57 2.81
N ALA A 87 15.96 -0.41 1.96
CA ALA A 87 15.82 0.31 0.69
C ALA A 87 14.80 -0.37 -0.26
N LEU A 88 14.83 -1.70 -0.36
CA LEU A 88 13.86 -2.47 -1.16
C LEU A 88 12.44 -2.36 -0.61
N LEU A 89 12.26 -2.51 0.71
CA LEU A 89 10.96 -2.37 1.36
C LEU A 89 10.41 -0.94 1.20
N PHE A 90 11.25 0.06 1.33
CA PHE A 90 10.86 1.45 1.10
C PHE A 90 10.46 1.70 -0.37
N GLY A 91 11.26 1.22 -1.33
CA GLY A 91 10.95 1.32 -2.76
C GLY A 91 9.63 0.60 -3.10
N TYR A 92 9.42 -0.59 -2.52
CA TYR A 92 8.16 -1.32 -2.68
C TYR A 92 6.97 -0.53 -2.12
N THR A 93 7.09 0.00 -0.90
CA THR A 93 5.99 0.75 -0.27
C THR A 93 5.68 2.06 -0.99
N LEU A 94 6.68 2.71 -1.61
CA LEU A 94 6.46 3.86 -2.50
C LEU A 94 5.64 3.49 -3.75
N CYS A 95 5.80 2.28 -4.27
CA CYS A 95 4.96 1.78 -5.36
C CYS A 95 3.56 1.37 -4.85
N TYR A 96 3.48 0.76 -3.66
CA TYR A 96 2.24 0.19 -3.14
C TYR A 96 1.27 1.24 -2.57
N MET A 97 1.74 2.18 -1.75
CA MET A 97 0.87 3.14 -1.04
C MET A 97 0.00 3.99 -1.99
N PRO A 98 0.51 4.49 -3.13
CA PRO A 98 -0.34 5.16 -4.11
C PRO A 98 -1.50 4.31 -4.63
N THR A 99 -1.33 3.00 -4.73
CA THR A 99 -2.36 2.11 -5.28
C THR A 99 -3.60 2.02 -4.41
N LEU A 100 -3.50 2.30 -3.11
CA LEU A 100 -4.64 2.37 -2.19
C LEU A 100 -5.58 3.54 -2.56
N ALA A 101 -5.02 4.71 -2.86
CA ALA A 101 -5.79 5.87 -3.30
C ALA A 101 -6.39 5.63 -4.71
N LEU A 102 -5.60 5.06 -5.63
CA LEU A 102 -6.08 4.71 -6.97
C LEU A 102 -7.22 3.69 -6.94
N THR A 103 -7.16 2.70 -6.04
CA THR A 103 -8.24 1.72 -5.85
C THR A 103 -9.54 2.41 -5.41
N ASN A 104 -9.46 3.36 -4.47
CA ASN A 104 -10.62 4.13 -4.04
C ASN A 104 -11.18 4.98 -5.19
N ASN A 105 -10.31 5.63 -5.97
CA ASN A 105 -10.72 6.44 -7.13
C ASN A 105 -11.45 5.58 -8.18
N ILE A 106 -10.91 4.40 -8.52
CA ILE A 106 -11.57 3.46 -9.44
C ILE A 106 -12.92 3.01 -8.89
N ALA A 107 -13.01 2.72 -7.59
CA ALA A 107 -14.25 2.32 -6.95
C ALA A 107 -15.29 3.46 -7.03
N PHE A 108 -14.92 4.67 -6.68
CA PHE A 108 -15.83 5.83 -6.72
C PHE A 108 -16.32 6.14 -8.14
N HIS A 109 -15.47 5.97 -9.15
CA HIS A 109 -15.85 6.17 -10.54
C HIS A 109 -16.79 5.07 -11.06
N SER A 110 -16.67 3.84 -10.53
CA SER A 110 -17.38 2.67 -11.04
C SER A 110 -18.69 2.37 -10.31
N LEU A 111 -18.91 2.94 -9.11
CA LEU A 111 -20.07 2.66 -8.27
C LEU A 111 -21.20 3.68 -8.53
N ALA A 112 -22.40 3.17 -8.83
CA ALA A 112 -23.58 4.02 -9.01
C ALA A 112 -24.08 4.64 -7.69
N ASN A 113 -23.88 3.96 -6.55
CA ASN A 113 -24.27 4.46 -5.22
C ASN A 113 -23.10 4.23 -4.25
N ILE A 114 -22.29 5.27 -4.09
CA ILE A 114 -21.06 5.22 -3.30
C ILE A 114 -21.38 4.93 -1.83
N ASP A 115 -22.35 5.64 -1.25
CA ASP A 115 -22.65 5.57 0.19
C ASP A 115 -23.04 4.17 0.65
N LYS A 116 -23.78 3.42 -0.18
CA LYS A 116 -24.25 2.08 0.15
C LYS A 116 -23.27 0.99 -0.25
N THR A 117 -22.57 1.16 -1.38
CA THR A 117 -21.79 0.07 -1.99
C THR A 117 -20.32 0.12 -1.58
N PHE A 118 -19.75 1.31 -1.35
CA PHE A 118 -18.34 1.44 -0.97
C PHE A 118 -17.99 0.75 0.35
N PRO A 119 -18.82 0.80 1.43
CA PRO A 119 -18.54 0.03 2.64
C PRO A 119 -18.41 -1.47 2.38
N VAL A 120 -19.25 -2.04 1.50
CA VAL A 120 -19.18 -3.46 1.10
C VAL A 120 -17.86 -3.75 0.37
N VAL A 121 -17.43 -2.88 -0.55
CA VAL A 121 -16.14 -3.02 -1.24
C VAL A 121 -14.97 -3.03 -0.23
N ARG A 122 -15.04 -2.21 0.82
CA ARG A 122 -14.04 -2.18 1.90
C ARG A 122 -13.99 -3.50 2.69
N VAL A 123 -15.15 -4.09 2.99
CA VAL A 123 -15.22 -5.41 3.65
C VAL A 123 -14.52 -6.48 2.80
N PHE A 124 -14.74 -6.51 1.49
CA PHE A 124 -14.01 -7.41 0.60
C PHE A 124 -12.50 -7.18 0.62
N GLY A 125 -12.04 -5.93 0.85
CA GLY A 125 -10.63 -5.63 1.09
C GLY A 125 -10.10 -6.41 2.30
N THR A 126 -10.78 -6.28 3.44
CA THR A 126 -10.42 -7.00 4.68
C THR A 126 -10.43 -8.51 4.50
N ILE A 127 -11.43 -9.06 3.80
CA ILE A 127 -11.49 -10.49 3.47
C ILE A 127 -10.25 -10.91 2.68
N GLY A 128 -9.80 -10.10 1.71
CA GLY A 128 -8.59 -10.39 0.93
C GLY A 128 -7.34 -10.49 1.81
N TRP A 129 -7.21 -9.61 2.79
CA TRP A 129 -6.10 -9.65 3.75
C TRP A 129 -6.15 -10.89 4.64
N ILE A 130 -7.34 -11.24 5.16
CA ILE A 130 -7.55 -12.42 6.00
C ILE A 130 -7.23 -13.70 5.21
N VAL A 131 -7.75 -13.83 3.98
CA VAL A 131 -7.52 -15.00 3.12
C VAL A 131 -6.02 -15.17 2.82
N ALA A 132 -5.31 -14.08 2.53
CA ALA A 132 -3.87 -14.12 2.31
C ALA A 132 -3.12 -14.59 3.57
N GLY A 133 -3.47 -14.06 4.74
CA GLY A 133 -2.87 -14.48 6.02
C GLY A 133 -3.12 -15.95 6.35
N ILE A 134 -4.37 -16.43 6.16
CA ILE A 134 -4.72 -17.84 6.35
C ILE A 134 -3.93 -18.72 5.37
N PHE A 135 -3.85 -18.34 4.11
CA PHE A 135 -3.09 -19.08 3.09
C PHE A 135 -1.62 -19.24 3.50
N ILE A 136 -0.97 -18.16 3.89
CA ILE A 136 0.43 -18.18 4.36
C ILE A 136 0.58 -19.07 5.61
N GLY A 137 -0.36 -18.99 6.56
CA GLY A 137 -0.35 -19.80 7.78
C GLY A 137 -0.51 -21.29 7.50
N VAL A 138 -1.52 -21.67 6.71
CA VAL A 138 -1.84 -23.09 6.41
C VAL A 138 -0.75 -23.74 5.54
N THR A 139 -0.14 -22.99 4.63
CA THR A 139 0.97 -23.52 3.79
C THR A 139 2.29 -23.66 4.55
N GLY A 140 2.37 -23.16 5.80
CA GLY A 140 3.57 -23.26 6.63
C GLY A 140 4.75 -22.42 6.17
N ILE A 141 4.54 -21.47 5.24
CA ILE A 141 5.61 -20.61 4.70
C ILE A 141 5.78 -19.30 5.47
N SER A 142 5.10 -19.14 6.61
CA SER A 142 5.07 -17.90 7.40
C SER A 142 6.46 -17.38 7.81
N SER A 143 7.42 -18.28 7.94
CA SER A 143 8.80 -17.97 8.30
C SER A 143 9.76 -18.03 7.11
N SER A 144 9.27 -18.29 5.91
CA SER A 144 10.08 -18.41 4.71
C SER A 144 10.10 -17.12 3.89
N VAL A 145 11.23 -16.85 3.26
CA VAL A 145 11.35 -15.76 2.26
C VAL A 145 10.39 -15.92 1.08
N THR A 146 9.78 -17.10 0.92
CA THR A 146 8.77 -17.40 -0.10
C THR A 146 7.53 -16.49 -0.03
N ILE A 147 7.22 -15.92 1.15
CA ILE A 147 6.13 -14.95 1.29
C ILE A 147 6.24 -13.76 0.33
N PHE A 148 7.47 -13.31 0.05
CA PHE A 148 7.70 -12.21 -0.88
C PHE A 148 7.48 -12.64 -2.34
N GLN A 149 7.79 -13.88 -2.68
CA GLN A 149 7.51 -14.43 -4.01
C GLN A 149 6.00 -14.59 -4.24
N VAL A 150 5.25 -15.05 -3.22
CA VAL A 150 3.78 -15.11 -3.25
C VAL A 150 3.20 -13.71 -3.41
N ALA A 151 3.69 -12.74 -2.64
CA ALA A 151 3.24 -11.35 -2.75
C ALA A 151 3.55 -10.76 -4.13
N ALA A 152 4.72 -11.05 -4.71
CA ALA A 152 5.09 -10.63 -6.05
C ALA A 152 4.17 -11.26 -7.11
N ALA A 153 3.89 -12.56 -7.03
CA ALA A 153 2.96 -13.24 -7.93
C ALA A 153 1.55 -12.64 -7.84
N CYS A 154 1.04 -12.43 -6.64
CA CYS A 154 -0.25 -11.76 -6.41
C CYS A 154 -0.26 -10.33 -6.99
N SER A 155 0.86 -9.60 -6.87
CA SER A 155 1.01 -8.25 -7.42
C SER A 155 0.97 -8.25 -8.95
N VAL A 156 1.62 -9.21 -9.60
CA VAL A 156 1.56 -9.38 -11.06
C VAL A 156 0.13 -9.71 -11.50
N LEU A 157 -0.53 -10.65 -10.84
CA LEU A 157 -1.93 -11.00 -11.15
C LEU A 157 -2.85 -9.79 -11.00
N LEU A 158 -2.65 -9.00 -9.95
CA LEU A 158 -3.42 -7.77 -9.72
C LEU A 158 -3.12 -6.70 -10.78
N ALA A 159 -1.88 -6.58 -11.21
CA ALA A 159 -1.51 -5.67 -12.30
C ALA A 159 -2.21 -6.05 -13.61
N LEU A 160 -2.20 -7.32 -13.98
CA LEU A 160 -2.90 -7.83 -15.16
C LEU A 160 -4.42 -7.60 -15.04
N TYR A 161 -4.98 -7.93 -13.88
CA TYR A 161 -6.40 -7.70 -13.62
C TYR A 161 -6.77 -6.21 -13.69
N SER A 162 -5.92 -5.31 -13.21
CA SER A 162 -6.21 -3.87 -13.23
C SER A 162 -6.32 -3.30 -14.65
N LEU A 163 -5.65 -3.91 -15.63
CA LEU A 163 -5.80 -3.53 -17.04
C LEU A 163 -7.17 -3.89 -17.63
N THR A 164 -7.89 -4.84 -17.03
CA THR A 164 -9.26 -5.20 -17.44
C THR A 164 -10.34 -4.32 -16.82
N LEU A 165 -9.97 -3.45 -15.87
CA LEU A 165 -10.92 -2.54 -15.22
C LEU A 165 -11.41 -1.44 -16.17
N PRO A 166 -12.63 -0.90 -15.94
CA PRO A 166 -13.17 0.18 -16.73
C PRO A 166 -12.21 1.37 -16.81
N HIS A 167 -12.20 2.05 -17.95
CA HIS A 167 -11.34 3.23 -18.13
C HIS A 167 -11.73 4.32 -17.12
N THR A 168 -10.84 4.56 -16.17
CA THR A 168 -10.98 5.62 -15.16
C THR A 168 -10.06 6.76 -15.55
N PRO A 169 -10.58 7.86 -16.09
CA PRO A 169 -9.76 8.99 -16.53
C PRO A 169 -9.00 9.59 -15.35
N ALA A 170 -7.91 10.28 -15.65
CA ALA A 170 -7.13 11.00 -14.65
C ALA A 170 -8.01 12.04 -13.93
N PRO A 171 -8.08 12.06 -12.59
CA PRO A 171 -9.00 12.91 -11.83
C PRO A 171 -8.86 14.41 -12.12
N ALA A 172 -7.63 14.88 -12.34
CA ALA A 172 -7.30 16.28 -12.59
C ALA A 172 -6.92 16.57 -14.05
N LYS A 173 -7.44 15.78 -15.00
CA LYS A 173 -7.13 15.95 -16.43
C LYS A 173 -7.54 17.35 -16.92
N GLY A 174 -6.59 18.08 -17.50
CA GLY A 174 -6.83 19.41 -18.07
C GLY A 174 -6.80 20.57 -17.07
N GLN A 175 -6.56 20.32 -15.79
CA GLN A 175 -6.39 21.39 -14.81
C GLN A 175 -4.93 21.91 -14.80
N PRO A 176 -4.71 23.24 -14.68
CA PRO A 176 -3.37 23.80 -14.58
C PRO A 176 -2.67 23.32 -13.30
N VAL A 177 -1.33 23.15 -13.39
CA VAL A 177 -0.52 22.78 -12.21
C VAL A 177 -0.40 23.99 -11.30
N ALA A 178 -1.09 23.99 -10.17
CA ALA A 178 -0.81 24.96 -9.12
C ALA A 178 0.19 24.35 -8.11
N LEU A 179 1.21 25.11 -7.73
CA LEU A 179 2.14 24.72 -6.66
C LEU A 179 1.39 24.37 -5.37
N ARG A 180 0.22 24.95 -5.18
CA ARG A 180 -0.67 24.72 -4.07
C ARG A 180 -1.18 23.27 -3.99
N ASP A 181 -1.45 22.64 -5.15
CA ASP A 181 -1.89 21.24 -5.24
C ASP A 181 -0.75 20.28 -4.85
N LEU A 182 0.51 20.66 -5.19
CA LEU A 182 1.70 19.89 -4.83
C LEU A 182 1.86 19.74 -3.31
N PHE A 183 1.58 20.79 -2.55
CA PHE A 183 1.72 20.80 -1.10
C PHE A 183 0.46 20.37 -0.36
N CYS A 184 -0.53 19.80 -1.07
CA CYS A 184 -1.81 19.40 -0.48
C CYS A 184 -2.46 20.52 0.35
N ALA A 185 -2.30 21.78 -0.08
CA ALA A 185 -2.74 22.95 0.69
C ALA A 185 -4.24 22.93 0.98
N ASP A 186 -5.04 22.35 0.09
CA ASP A 186 -6.48 22.19 0.28
C ASP A 186 -6.81 21.15 1.37
N ALA A 187 -6.00 20.09 1.50
CA ALA A 187 -6.11 19.14 2.61
C ALA A 187 -5.78 19.80 3.96
N PHE A 188 -4.73 20.64 4.00
CA PHE A 188 -4.42 21.45 5.21
C PHE A 188 -5.49 22.48 5.51
N ALA A 189 -6.16 23.03 4.50
CA ALA A 189 -7.30 23.94 4.72
C ALA A 189 -8.48 23.23 5.39
N LEU A 190 -8.72 21.95 5.08
CA LEU A 190 -9.75 21.13 5.74
C LEU A 190 -9.46 20.91 7.23
N LEU A 191 -8.18 20.83 7.64
CA LEU A 191 -7.81 20.74 9.06
C LEU A 191 -8.22 21.96 9.88
N LYS A 192 -8.51 23.11 9.25
CA LYS A 192 -9.06 24.29 9.94
C LYS A 192 -10.52 24.09 10.37
N THR A 193 -11.22 23.14 9.79
CA THR A 193 -12.58 22.79 10.22
C THR A 193 -12.53 21.88 11.44
N ARG A 194 -13.21 22.27 12.53
CA ARG A 194 -13.18 21.56 13.82
C ARG A 194 -13.52 20.06 13.68
N ASN A 195 -14.54 19.74 12.89
CA ASN A 195 -14.99 18.35 12.72
C ASN A 195 -13.95 17.50 12.03
N PHE A 196 -13.31 18.02 10.98
CA PHE A 196 -12.27 17.30 10.24
C PHE A 196 -10.99 17.16 11.08
N PHE A 197 -10.61 18.19 11.83
CA PHE A 197 -9.48 18.15 12.76
C PHE A 197 -9.66 17.07 13.83
N VAL A 198 -10.83 17.05 14.50
CA VAL A 198 -11.15 16.05 15.54
C VAL A 198 -11.14 14.65 14.93
N PHE A 199 -11.77 14.46 13.78
CA PHE A 199 -11.74 13.17 13.06
C PHE A 199 -10.31 12.72 12.75
N SER A 200 -9.48 13.60 12.21
CA SER A 200 -8.08 13.30 11.87
C SER A 200 -7.24 12.97 13.11
N LEU A 201 -7.45 13.72 14.21
CA LEU A 201 -6.77 13.46 15.47
C LEU A 201 -7.18 12.11 16.08
N CYS A 202 -8.47 11.79 16.08
CA CYS A 202 -8.96 10.49 16.55
C CYS A 202 -8.41 9.34 15.69
N ALA A 203 -8.41 9.48 14.37
CA ALA A 203 -7.84 8.49 13.45
C ALA A 203 -6.34 8.26 13.72
N MET A 204 -5.59 9.34 13.94
CA MET A 204 -4.16 9.26 14.28
C MET A 204 -3.94 8.55 15.62
N LEU A 205 -4.71 8.91 16.67
CA LEU A 205 -4.59 8.30 18.00
C LEU A 205 -4.94 6.80 17.99
N ILE A 206 -5.93 6.37 17.19
CA ILE A 206 -6.30 4.97 17.05
C ILE A 206 -5.21 4.18 16.30
N SER A 207 -4.49 4.81 15.38
CA SER A 207 -3.44 4.16 14.62
C SER A 207 -2.19 3.83 15.46
N VAL A 208 -1.87 4.64 16.48
CA VAL A 208 -0.68 4.44 17.32
C VAL A 208 -0.66 3.08 18.04
N PRO A 209 -1.72 2.64 18.77
CA PRO A 209 -1.72 1.33 19.41
C PRO A 209 -1.72 0.16 18.44
N LEU A 210 -2.23 0.35 17.21
CA LEU A 210 -2.19 -0.69 16.17
C LEU A 210 -0.76 -0.96 15.70
N VAL A 211 0.06 0.09 15.56
CA VAL A 211 1.47 -0.03 15.17
C VAL A 211 2.30 -0.67 16.29
N THR A 212 2.09 -0.26 17.54
CA THR A 212 2.88 -0.78 18.68
C THR A 212 2.62 -2.26 18.98
N LYS A 213 1.43 -2.79 18.71
CA LYS A 213 1.15 -4.24 18.83
C LYS A 213 1.93 -5.09 17.85
N HIS A 214 2.25 -4.58 16.66
CA HIS A 214 3.02 -5.33 15.66
C HIS A 214 4.53 -5.35 15.95
N THR A 215 5.02 -4.52 16.86
CA THR A 215 6.44 -4.46 17.23
C THR A 215 6.81 -5.26 18.49
N GLN A 216 5.82 -5.85 19.19
CA GLN A 216 6.04 -6.59 20.45
C GLN A 216 5.88 -8.12 20.32
N HIS A 217 5.65 -8.64 19.14
CA HIS A 217 5.60 -10.06 18.80
C HIS A 217 6.55 -10.35 17.67
#